data_6a8d8208fbf4d960c232fc5892cb35da
#
_entry.id   6a8d8208fbf4d960c232fc5892cb35da
#
_cell.length_a   1.000
_cell.length_b   1.000
_cell.length_c   1.000
_cell.angle_alpha   90.00
_cell.angle_beta   90.00
_cell.angle_gamma   90.00
#
_symmetry.space_group_name_H-M   'P 1'
#
loop_
_entity.id
_entity.type
_entity.pdbx_description
1 polymer ?
#
loop_
_entity_poly.entity_id
_entity_poly.type
_entity_poly.pdbx_seq_one_letter_code
_entity_poly.pdbx_strand_id
1 'polypeptide(L)' 'MKISDFTLPEIEYFRANCNFVNLEIEVFERRAKEITLEEIAEYLHISYDYARQISVKVNKKIIKVL' A
#
# COMPACT_ATOMS: atom_id res chain seq x y z
N MET A 1 -7.56 6.79 -5.04
CA MET A 1 -6.45 7.41 -4.29
C MET A 1 -5.13 6.75 -4.69
N LYS A 2 -4.13 7.56 -5.02
CA LYS A 2 -2.79 7.08 -5.39
C LYS A 2 -1.83 7.40 -4.26
N ILE A 3 -1.25 6.37 -3.66
CA ILE A 3 -0.30 6.56 -2.55
C ILE A 3 0.92 7.36 -3.01
N SER A 4 1.38 7.15 -4.23
CA SER A 4 2.54 7.87 -4.77
C SER A 4 2.31 9.37 -4.97
N ASP A 5 1.08 9.85 -4.88
CA ASP A 5 0.78 11.28 -4.96
C ASP A 5 1.05 12.02 -3.65
N PHE A 6 1.24 11.30 -2.55
CA PHE A 6 1.56 11.93 -1.28
C PHE A 6 3.05 12.26 -1.19
N THR A 7 3.38 13.30 -0.42
CA THR A 7 4.77 13.70 -0.19
C THR A 7 5.50 12.69 0.71
N LEU A 8 6.84 12.76 0.73
CA LEU A 8 7.62 11.89 1.60
C LEU A 8 7.23 12.02 3.08
N PRO A 9 7.07 13.24 3.64
CA PRO A 9 6.61 13.37 5.02
C PRO A 9 5.25 12.73 5.25
N GLU A 10 4.34 12.80 4.28
CA GLU A 10 3.04 12.17 4.40
C GLU A 10 3.15 10.64 4.36
N ILE A 11 3.98 10.11 3.47
CA ILE A 11 4.24 8.67 3.42
C ILE A 11 4.81 8.17 4.74
N GLU A 12 5.76 8.91 5.31
CA GLU A 12 6.32 8.56 6.62
C GLU A 12 5.29 8.62 7.73
N TYR A 13 4.39 9.60 7.69
CA TYR A 13 3.29 9.69 8.64
C TYR A 13 2.39 8.47 8.57
N PHE A 14 2.03 8.04 7.36
CA PHE A 14 1.20 6.83 7.19
C PHE A 14 1.92 5.59 7.70
N ARG A 15 3.21 5.47 7.40
CA ARG A 15 4.02 4.33 7.85
C ARG A 15 4.04 4.25 9.38
N ALA A 16 4.10 5.39 10.05
CA ALA A 16 4.16 5.44 11.50
C ALA A 16 2.80 5.25 12.17
N ASN A 17 1.72 5.69 11.53
CA ASN A 17 0.41 5.79 12.17
C ASN A 17 -0.61 4.77 11.69
N CYS A 18 -0.44 4.20 10.49
CA CYS A 18 -1.30 3.11 10.03
C CYS A 18 -0.77 1.79 10.58
N ASN A 19 -1.68 0.96 11.03
CA ASN A 19 -1.31 -0.37 11.53
C ASN A 19 -1.32 -1.36 10.36
N PHE A 20 -0.30 -1.27 9.50
CA PHE A 20 -0.16 -2.21 8.39
C PHE A 20 0.39 -3.54 8.92
N VAL A 21 -0.27 -4.64 8.57
CA VAL A 21 0.10 -5.97 9.02
C VAL A 21 0.36 -6.88 7.82
N ASN A 22 1.20 -7.89 8.02
CA ASN A 22 1.49 -8.93 7.02
C ASN A 22 1.89 -8.30 5.66
N LEU A 23 1.20 -8.66 4.60
CA LEU A 23 1.51 -8.17 3.26
C LEU A 23 1.08 -6.72 3.01
N GLU A 24 0.32 -6.13 3.92
CA GLU A 24 -0.12 -4.75 3.76
C GLU A 24 1.05 -3.77 3.70
N ILE A 25 2.06 -3.96 4.55
CA ILE A 25 3.23 -3.08 4.53
C ILE A 25 4.00 -3.24 3.21
N GLU A 26 4.11 -4.47 2.70
CA GLU A 26 4.76 -4.72 1.43
C GLU A 26 4.06 -4.02 0.28
N VAL A 27 2.73 -4.10 0.24
CA VAL A 27 1.94 -3.45 -0.78
C VAL A 27 2.04 -1.93 -0.65
N PHE A 28 1.93 -1.40 0.57
CA PHE A 28 2.02 0.04 0.83
C PHE A 28 3.34 0.60 0.30
N GLU A 29 4.47 -0.01 0.69
CA GLU A 29 5.79 0.50 0.30
C GLU A 29 5.98 0.49 -1.21
N ARG A 30 5.51 -0.55 -1.88
CA ARG A 30 5.66 -0.66 -3.34
C ARG A 30 4.73 0.29 -4.07
N ARG A 31 3.49 0.46 -3.59
CA ARG A 31 2.58 1.42 -4.21
C ARG A 31 3.08 2.86 -4.04
N ALA A 32 3.75 3.16 -2.94
CA ALA A 32 4.38 4.47 -2.74
C ALA A 32 5.46 4.74 -3.79
N LYS A 33 6.05 3.71 -4.36
CA LYS A 33 7.05 3.81 -5.43
C LYS A 33 6.46 3.68 -6.83
N GLU A 34 5.14 3.75 -6.96
CA GLU A 34 4.41 3.62 -8.23
C GLU A 34 4.55 2.25 -8.90
N ILE A 35 4.87 1.22 -8.14
CA ILE A 35 4.91 -0.14 -8.67
C ILE A 35 3.47 -0.62 -8.89
N THR A 36 3.20 -1.24 -10.04
CA THR A 36 1.85 -1.69 -10.39
C THR A 36 1.43 -2.88 -9.54
N LEU A 37 0.11 -3.08 -9.43
CA LEU A 37 -0.42 -4.25 -8.71
C LEU A 37 -0.01 -5.57 -9.36
N GLU A 38 0.10 -5.61 -10.68
CA GLU A 38 0.59 -6.80 -11.38
C GLU A 38 2.01 -7.16 -10.95
N GLU A 39 2.89 -6.16 -10.89
CA GLU A 39 4.27 -6.37 -10.47
C GLU A 39 4.35 -6.79 -8.99
N ILE A 40 3.51 -6.17 -8.15
CA ILE A 40 3.45 -6.53 -6.73
C ILE A 40 3.00 -7.98 -6.56
N ALA A 41 1.96 -8.38 -7.29
CA ALA A 41 1.44 -9.74 -7.23
C ALA A 41 2.53 -10.75 -7.63
N GLU A 42 3.28 -10.47 -8.69
CA GLU A 42 4.39 -11.33 -9.12
C GLU A 42 5.47 -11.41 -8.06
N TYR A 43 5.87 -10.28 -7.50
CA TYR A 43 6.93 -10.21 -6.51
C TYR A 43 6.56 -10.99 -5.25
N LEU A 44 5.30 -10.86 -4.80
CA LEU A 44 4.84 -11.50 -3.57
C LEU A 44 4.31 -12.92 -3.79
N HIS A 45 4.28 -13.39 -5.05
CA HIS A 45 3.75 -14.71 -5.40
C HIS A 45 2.30 -14.89 -4.97
N ILE A 46 1.47 -13.88 -5.22
CA ILE A 46 0.04 -13.89 -4.93
C ILE A 46 -0.73 -13.54 -6.20
N SER A 47 -2.03 -13.81 -6.20
CA SER A 47 -2.87 -13.45 -7.34
C SER A 47 -3.05 -11.93 -7.42
N TYR A 48 -3.34 -11.44 -8.62
CA TYR A 48 -3.67 -10.03 -8.81
C TYR A 48 -4.86 -9.60 -7.96
N ASP A 49 -5.92 -10.43 -7.94
CA ASP A 49 -7.11 -10.12 -7.15
C ASP A 49 -6.80 -9.98 -5.66
N TYR A 50 -5.93 -10.85 -5.14
CA TYR A 50 -5.52 -10.76 -3.74
C TYR A 50 -4.71 -9.49 -3.48
N ALA A 51 -3.77 -9.17 -4.37
CA ALA A 51 -3.00 -7.93 -4.27
C ALA A 51 -3.93 -6.71 -4.27
N ARG A 52 -4.94 -6.71 -5.12
CA ARG A 52 -5.92 -5.63 -5.19
C ARG A 52 -6.71 -5.52 -3.89
N GLN A 53 -7.13 -6.63 -3.32
CA GLN A 53 -7.85 -6.63 -2.04
C GLN A 53 -6.99 -6.06 -0.91
N ILE A 54 -5.71 -6.41 -0.88
CA ILE A 54 -4.77 -5.87 0.11
C ILE A 54 -4.63 -4.37 -0.09
N SER A 55 -4.52 -3.92 -1.33
CA SER A 55 -4.41 -2.49 -1.64
C SER A 55 -5.62 -1.70 -1.16
N VAL A 56 -6.82 -2.28 -1.31
CA VAL A 56 -8.05 -1.64 -0.79
C VAL A 56 -7.98 -1.48 0.73
N LYS A 57 -7.51 -2.51 1.43
CA LYS A 57 -7.36 -2.43 2.89
C LYS A 57 -6.34 -1.37 3.31
N VAL A 58 -5.22 -1.30 2.58
CA VAL A 58 -4.20 -0.28 2.82
C VAL A 58 -4.80 1.11 2.67
N ASN A 59 -5.53 1.36 1.59
CA ASN A 59 -6.17 2.64 1.35
C ASN A 59 -7.16 3.01 2.45
N LYS A 60 -7.94 2.05 2.92
CA LYS A 60 -8.90 2.29 4.02
C LYS A 60 -8.18 2.71 5.30
N LYS A 61 -7.04 2.10 5.60
CA LYS A 61 -6.25 2.46 6.79
C LYS A 61 -5.67 3.86 6.66
N ILE A 62 -5.23 4.24 5.47
CA ILE A 62 -4.72 5.59 5.23
C ILE A 62 -5.83 6.62 5.42
N ILE A 63 -7.01 6.37 4.87
CA ILE A 63 -8.14 7.29 5.00
C ILE A 63 -8.49 7.54 6.47
N LYS A 64 -8.36 6.53 7.32
CA LYS A 64 -8.67 6.68 8.74
C LYS A 64 -7.74 7.63 9.49
N VAL A 65 -6.52 7.84 9.00
CA VAL A 65 -5.54 8.71 9.67
C VAL A 65 -5.35 10.04 8.95
N LEU A 66 -6.05 10.26 7.85
CA LEU A 66 -6.01 11.53 7.13
C LEU A 66 -6.66 12.69 7.90
#